data_76a7d273c64017046463ba8dcd45fea6
#
_entry.id   76a7d273c64017046463ba8dcd45fea6
#
_cell.length_a   1.000
_cell.length_b   1.000
_cell.length_c   1.000
_cell.angle_alpha   90.00
_cell.angle_beta   90.00
_cell.angle_gamma   90.00
#
_symmetry.space_group_name_H-M   'P 1'
#
loop_
_entity.id
_entity.type
_entity.pdbx_description
1 polymer ?
#
loop_
_entity_poly.entity_id
_entity_poly.type
_entity_poly.pdbx_seq_one_letter_code
_entity_poly.pdbx_strand_id
1 'polypeptide(L)'
;MQIHPSDNVDIHLEDGHKYALCDIPAGSKIIKYGFPIGIATRDIHRGEHVHTHNVKTALGELLHYTYEPHFTETAAPDEVPTFMGYRRADGSVGIRNDIWIINTVGCVNKTAERIAARCGCLSLPHPFGCSQLGGDQEITQKTLRGLVNHPNAGGVLVLGLGCENNNIAE
;
A
#
# COMPACT_ATOMS: atom_id res chain seq x y z
N MET A 1 14.25 18.75 -19.58
CA MET A 1 13.97 19.80 -18.58
C MET A 1 14.21 19.19 -17.21
N GLN A 2 15.25 19.66 -16.50
CA GLN A 2 15.55 19.25 -15.12
C GLN A 2 14.43 19.75 -14.20
N ILE A 3 13.79 18.87 -13.44
CA ILE A 3 12.64 19.21 -12.60
C ILE A 3 13.08 19.48 -11.15
N HIS A 4 14.09 18.75 -10.66
CA HIS A 4 14.64 18.94 -9.34
C HIS A 4 16.16 19.24 -9.42
N PRO A 5 16.71 20.12 -8.56
CA PRO A 5 18.13 20.47 -8.60
C PRO A 5 19.11 19.28 -8.41
N SER A 6 18.68 18.21 -7.73
CA SER A 6 19.49 17.00 -7.53
C SER A 6 19.42 16.00 -8.68
N ASP A 7 18.60 16.25 -9.70
CA ASP A 7 18.49 15.33 -10.84
C ASP A 7 19.80 15.27 -11.61
N ASN A 8 20.33 14.05 -11.81
CA ASN A 8 21.53 13.81 -12.59
C ASN A 8 21.24 13.18 -13.96
N VAL A 9 19.95 13.00 -14.28
CA VAL A 9 19.46 12.60 -15.61
C VAL A 9 18.27 13.44 -16.04
N ASP A 10 18.11 13.61 -17.35
CA ASP A 10 16.96 14.29 -17.95
C ASP A 10 16.40 13.50 -19.12
N ILE A 11 15.14 13.76 -19.50
CA ILE A 11 14.49 13.18 -20.68
C ILE A 11 14.70 14.10 -21.88
N HIS A 12 15.19 13.54 -22.97
CA HIS A 12 15.12 14.20 -24.25
C HIS A 12 13.73 14.00 -24.87
N LEU A 13 13.07 15.09 -25.19
CA LEU A 13 11.68 15.07 -25.67
C LEU A 13 11.56 14.48 -27.09
N GLU A 14 12.65 14.46 -27.84
CA GLU A 14 12.68 13.98 -29.23
C GLU A 14 12.56 12.46 -29.32
N ASP A 15 13.14 11.74 -28.36
CA ASP A 15 13.19 10.27 -28.35
C ASP A 15 12.58 9.64 -27.08
N GLY A 16 12.25 10.45 -26.07
CA GLY A 16 11.67 10.00 -24.81
C GLY A 16 12.64 9.27 -23.89
N HIS A 17 13.93 9.25 -24.21
CA HIS A 17 14.95 8.56 -23.41
C HIS A 17 15.63 9.47 -22.39
N LYS A 18 16.24 8.83 -21.37
CA LYS A 18 17.01 9.53 -20.33
C LYS A 18 18.48 9.66 -20.72
N TYR A 19 19.05 10.84 -20.47
CA TYR A 19 20.46 11.14 -20.71
C TYR A 19 21.08 11.76 -19.44
N ALA A 20 22.35 11.44 -19.19
CA ALA A 20 23.08 11.95 -18.04
C ALA A 20 23.36 13.46 -18.16
N LEU A 21 23.06 14.23 -17.14
CA LEU A 21 23.33 15.68 -17.05
C LEU A 21 24.76 15.98 -16.59
N CYS A 22 25.40 15.02 -15.93
CA CYS A 22 26.76 15.07 -15.44
C CYS A 22 27.40 13.68 -15.51
N ASP A 23 28.69 13.57 -15.22
CA ASP A 23 29.34 12.26 -15.02
C ASP A 23 28.79 11.59 -13.78
N ILE A 24 28.43 10.31 -13.86
CA ILE A 24 27.85 9.51 -12.79
C ILE A 24 28.73 8.29 -12.58
N PRO A 25 29.49 8.22 -11.47
CA PRO A 25 30.35 7.08 -11.17
C PRO A 25 29.56 5.76 -10.98
N ALA A 26 30.22 4.65 -11.28
CA ALA A 26 29.69 3.32 -10.97
C ALA A 26 29.28 3.21 -9.49
N GLY A 27 28.13 2.56 -9.22
CA GLY A 27 27.57 2.44 -7.88
C GLY A 27 26.81 3.67 -7.37
N SER A 28 26.85 4.80 -8.09
CA SER A 28 26.11 6.00 -7.72
C SER A 28 24.64 5.89 -8.07
N LYS A 29 23.79 6.62 -7.33
CA LYS A 29 22.35 6.68 -7.58
C LYS A 29 22.05 7.50 -8.83
N ILE A 30 21.17 6.98 -9.65
CA ILE A 30 20.52 7.74 -10.73
C ILE A 30 19.33 8.46 -10.12
N ILE A 31 19.32 9.78 -10.18
CA ILE A 31 18.31 10.63 -9.53
C ILE A 31 17.48 11.32 -10.60
N LYS A 32 16.15 11.20 -10.48
CA LYS A 32 15.17 11.88 -11.30
C LYS A 32 13.99 12.33 -10.46
N TYR A 33 13.50 13.54 -10.68
CA TYR A 33 12.44 14.17 -9.87
C TYR A 33 12.78 14.27 -8.38
N GLY A 34 14.08 14.36 -8.05
CA GLY A 34 14.58 14.38 -6.69
C GLY A 34 14.69 13.01 -6.01
N PHE A 35 14.33 11.92 -6.69
CA PHE A 35 14.32 10.56 -6.14
C PHE A 35 15.26 9.60 -6.89
N PRO A 36 15.88 8.64 -6.19
CA PRO A 36 16.67 7.61 -6.83
C PRO A 36 15.78 6.65 -7.63
N ILE A 37 16.09 6.48 -8.93
CA ILE A 37 15.39 5.58 -9.84
C ILE A 37 16.22 4.34 -10.20
N GLY A 38 17.47 4.25 -9.77
CA GLY A 38 18.37 3.14 -10.02
C GLY A 38 19.77 3.41 -9.53
N ILE A 39 20.67 2.46 -9.79
CA ILE A 39 22.10 2.52 -9.47
C ILE A 39 22.89 2.30 -10.76
N ALA A 40 23.88 3.15 -11.02
CA ALA A 40 24.80 2.98 -12.15
C ALA A 40 25.61 1.70 -12.01
N THR A 41 25.63 0.85 -13.05
CA THR A 41 26.41 -0.40 -13.07
C THR A 41 27.83 -0.20 -13.54
N ARG A 42 28.11 0.93 -14.19
CA ARG A 42 29.43 1.41 -14.63
C ARG A 42 29.45 2.93 -14.63
N ASP A 43 30.59 3.51 -14.88
CA ASP A 43 30.69 4.96 -15.10
C ASP A 43 29.82 5.37 -16.30
N ILE A 44 29.06 6.44 -16.16
CA ILE A 44 28.19 7.02 -17.18
C ILE A 44 28.64 8.46 -17.39
N HIS A 45 29.00 8.80 -18.61
CA HIS A 45 29.47 10.14 -18.93
C HIS A 45 28.31 11.09 -19.23
N ARG A 46 28.56 12.37 -19.00
CA ARG A 46 27.60 13.42 -19.34
C ARG A 46 27.15 13.30 -20.79
N GLY A 47 25.84 13.35 -21.03
CA GLY A 47 25.21 13.20 -22.35
C GLY A 47 25.05 11.76 -22.79
N GLU A 48 25.48 10.78 -21.99
CA GLU A 48 25.29 9.37 -22.31
C GLU A 48 23.85 8.92 -22.02
N HIS A 49 23.33 8.03 -22.88
CA HIS A 49 22.02 7.41 -22.72
C HIS A 49 21.98 6.52 -21.48
N VAL A 50 20.95 6.72 -20.64
CA VAL A 50 20.78 6.05 -19.34
C VAL A 50 19.61 5.07 -19.42
N HIS A 51 19.92 3.77 -19.42
CA HIS A 51 18.94 2.70 -19.56
C HIS A 51 19.44 1.39 -18.91
N THR A 52 18.74 0.28 -19.10
CA THR A 52 19.04 -1.04 -18.51
C THR A 52 20.46 -1.56 -18.78
N HIS A 53 21.15 -1.09 -19.83
CA HIS A 53 22.53 -1.49 -20.14
C HIS A 53 23.57 -0.88 -19.17
N ASN A 54 23.25 0.19 -18.47
CA ASN A 54 24.14 0.87 -17.53
C ASN A 54 23.49 1.24 -16.19
N VAL A 55 22.23 0.80 -15.97
CA VAL A 55 21.51 1.02 -14.71
C VAL A 55 20.84 -0.28 -14.27
N LYS A 56 21.00 -0.61 -13.00
CA LYS A 56 20.24 -1.66 -12.31
C LYS A 56 19.20 -1.03 -11.37
N THR A 57 18.16 -1.80 -11.05
CA THR A 57 17.18 -1.37 -10.07
C THR A 57 17.85 -1.12 -8.70
N ALA A 58 17.39 -0.11 -7.99
CA ALA A 58 17.73 0.12 -6.59
C ALA A 58 16.83 -0.69 -5.63
N LEU A 59 15.83 -1.40 -6.18
CA LEU A 59 15.04 -2.38 -5.45
C LEU A 59 15.94 -3.58 -5.18
N GLY A 60 16.68 -3.53 -4.10
CA GLY A 60 17.45 -4.63 -3.57
C GLY A 60 16.58 -5.53 -2.69
N GLU A 61 17.22 -6.50 -2.07
CA GLU A 61 16.63 -7.39 -1.07
C GLU A 61 15.87 -6.62 0.02
N LEU A 62 15.03 -7.32 0.78
CA LEU A 62 14.19 -6.83 1.88
C LEU A 62 14.71 -5.53 2.50
N LEU A 63 14.04 -4.42 2.19
CA LEU A 63 14.37 -3.13 2.80
C LEU A 63 14.01 -3.20 4.29
N HIS A 64 15.02 -3.09 5.14
CA HIS A 64 14.77 -2.90 6.57
C HIS A 64 14.28 -1.47 6.78
N TYR A 65 12.98 -1.32 6.92
CA TYR A 65 12.41 -0.03 7.31
C TYR A 65 12.53 0.12 8.82
N THR A 66 13.19 1.18 9.25
CA THR A 66 13.19 1.60 10.64
C THR A 66 12.14 2.69 10.80
N TYR A 67 11.23 2.51 11.74
CA TYR A 67 10.28 3.56 12.10
C TYR A 67 11.03 4.64 12.89
N GLU A 68 11.23 5.80 12.28
CA GLU A 68 11.83 6.97 12.90
C GLU A 68 10.76 8.07 13.04
N PRO A 69 10.02 8.09 14.16
CA PRO A 69 8.94 9.05 14.32
C PRO A 69 9.50 10.45 14.56
N HIS A 70 9.06 11.40 13.75
CA HIS A 70 9.26 12.83 13.98
C HIS A 70 7.93 13.44 14.44
N PHE A 71 7.77 13.59 15.74
CA PHE A 71 6.59 14.23 16.30
C PHE A 71 6.81 15.74 16.41
N THR A 72 5.88 16.51 15.87
CA THR A 72 5.79 17.94 16.16
C THR A 72 4.88 18.11 17.37
N GLU A 73 5.33 18.81 18.39
CA GLU A 73 4.47 19.20 19.50
C GLU A 73 3.34 20.10 18.97
N THR A 74 2.13 19.59 19.04
CA THR A 74 0.92 20.38 18.77
C THR A 74 0.33 20.82 20.09
N ALA A 75 -0.03 22.11 20.18
CA ALA A 75 -0.78 22.59 21.34
C ALA A 75 -2.07 21.80 21.50
N ALA A 76 -2.37 21.36 22.70
CA ALA A 76 -3.65 20.72 23.00
C ALA A 76 -4.76 21.74 22.70
N PRO A 77 -5.88 21.33 22.09
CA PRO A 77 -7.02 22.22 21.90
C PRO A 77 -7.59 22.66 23.25
N ASP A 78 -8.01 23.92 23.36
CA ASP A 78 -8.62 24.47 24.59
C ASP A 78 -9.88 23.70 24.98
N GLU A 79 -10.61 23.19 24.01
CA GLU A 79 -11.75 22.30 24.19
C GLU A 79 -11.58 21.01 23.38
N VAL A 80 -11.77 19.86 24.03
CA VAL A 80 -11.77 18.56 23.36
C VAL A 80 -13.14 18.34 22.72
N PRO A 81 -13.24 18.26 21.39
CA PRO A 81 -14.52 18.02 20.73
C PRO A 81 -15.06 16.64 21.09
N THR A 82 -16.36 16.56 21.32
CA THR A 82 -17.06 15.30 21.64
C THR A 82 -18.03 14.94 20.50
N PHE A 83 -18.32 13.65 20.39
CA PHE A 83 -19.30 13.14 19.43
C PHE A 83 -20.11 11.99 20.04
N MET A 84 -21.26 11.70 19.44
CA MET A 84 -22.07 10.51 19.78
C MET A 84 -21.52 9.32 18.99
N GLY A 85 -21.08 8.29 19.71
CA GLY A 85 -20.47 7.07 19.13
C GLY A 85 -21.12 5.79 19.63
N TYR A 86 -20.83 4.70 18.94
CA TYR A 86 -21.27 3.34 19.29
C TYR A 86 -20.19 2.64 20.09
N ARG A 87 -20.41 2.47 21.39
CA ARG A 87 -19.48 1.77 22.28
C ARG A 87 -19.57 0.27 22.07
N ARG A 88 -18.43 -0.40 21.89
CA ARG A 88 -18.30 -1.85 21.75
C ARG A 88 -17.98 -2.52 23.08
N ALA A 89 -18.15 -3.84 23.13
CA ALA A 89 -17.91 -4.62 24.34
C ALA A 89 -16.44 -4.58 24.81
N ASP A 90 -15.50 -4.43 23.90
CA ASP A 90 -14.07 -4.28 24.16
C ASP A 90 -13.65 -2.86 24.60
N GLY A 91 -14.61 -1.94 24.66
CA GLY A 91 -14.40 -0.54 25.02
C GLY A 91 -14.05 0.38 23.85
N SER A 92 -13.84 -0.14 22.64
CA SER A 92 -13.66 0.68 21.45
C SER A 92 -14.95 1.43 21.07
N VAL A 93 -14.82 2.50 20.27
CA VAL A 93 -15.96 3.34 19.90
C VAL A 93 -15.97 3.52 18.39
N GLY A 94 -17.10 3.16 17.77
CA GLY A 94 -17.36 3.41 16.35
C GLY A 94 -18.13 4.71 16.13
N ILE A 95 -17.85 5.38 15.03
CA ILE A 95 -18.66 6.53 14.53
C ILE A 95 -19.78 6.06 13.58
N ARG A 96 -19.79 4.78 13.25
CA ARG A 96 -20.80 4.10 12.42
C ARG A 96 -21.25 2.80 13.10
N ASN A 97 -22.35 2.26 12.61
CA ASN A 97 -22.91 0.98 13.06
C ASN A 97 -23.39 0.17 11.86
N ASP A 98 -22.49 0.00 10.87
CA ASP A 98 -22.80 -0.65 9.61
C ASP A 98 -22.80 -2.17 9.75
N ILE A 99 -23.53 -2.86 8.88
CA ILE A 99 -23.38 -4.29 8.66
C ILE A 99 -22.42 -4.51 7.52
N TRP A 100 -21.35 -5.25 7.77
CA TRP A 100 -20.31 -5.52 6.78
C TRP A 100 -20.32 -6.98 6.31
N ILE A 101 -20.08 -7.17 5.01
CA ILE A 101 -19.82 -8.49 4.44
C ILE A 101 -18.35 -8.54 4.07
N ILE A 102 -17.62 -9.43 4.72
CA ILE A 102 -16.18 -9.61 4.55
C ILE A 102 -15.93 -10.98 3.93
N ASN A 103 -15.28 -11.00 2.79
CA ASN A 103 -14.98 -12.22 2.06
C ASN A 103 -13.67 -12.84 2.55
N THR A 104 -13.60 -14.16 2.63
CA THR A 104 -12.34 -14.88 2.85
C THR A 104 -11.51 -14.96 1.57
N VAL A 105 -12.16 -14.88 0.40
CA VAL A 105 -11.55 -15.02 -0.92
C VAL A 105 -12.22 -14.16 -1.98
N GLY A 106 -11.45 -13.66 -2.93
CA GLY A 106 -11.94 -12.83 -4.02
C GLY A 106 -12.98 -13.49 -4.94
N CYS A 107 -13.00 -14.82 -5.02
CA CYS A 107 -13.94 -15.57 -5.85
C CYS A 107 -15.41 -15.32 -5.49
N VAL A 108 -15.71 -14.96 -4.25
CA VAL A 108 -17.08 -14.68 -3.79
C VAL A 108 -17.45 -13.20 -3.79
N ASN A 109 -16.59 -12.29 -4.30
CA ASN A 109 -16.86 -10.86 -4.34
C ASN A 109 -18.23 -10.53 -4.94
N LYS A 110 -18.54 -11.08 -6.10
CA LYS A 110 -19.84 -10.83 -6.77
C LYS A 110 -21.04 -11.32 -5.97
N THR A 111 -20.89 -12.41 -5.25
CA THR A 111 -21.95 -12.93 -4.38
C THR A 111 -22.16 -11.98 -3.19
N ALA A 112 -21.07 -11.55 -2.56
CA ALA A 112 -21.11 -10.57 -1.45
C ALA A 112 -21.73 -9.23 -1.88
N GLU A 113 -21.33 -8.70 -3.02
CA GLU A 113 -21.90 -7.46 -3.59
C GLU A 113 -23.42 -7.58 -3.82
N ARG A 114 -23.88 -8.74 -4.34
CA ARG A 114 -25.31 -9.00 -4.57
C ARG A 114 -26.10 -9.11 -3.26
N ILE A 115 -25.51 -9.74 -2.24
CA ILE A 115 -26.14 -9.80 -0.90
C ILE A 115 -26.21 -8.41 -0.31
N ALA A 116 -25.09 -7.68 -0.34
CA ALA A 116 -24.99 -6.31 0.19
C ALA A 116 -26.04 -5.38 -0.44
N ALA A 117 -26.18 -5.41 -1.76
CA ALA A 117 -27.14 -4.59 -2.49
C ALA A 117 -28.60 -4.92 -2.10
N ARG A 118 -28.92 -6.20 -1.80
CA ARG A 118 -30.27 -6.61 -1.38
C ARG A 118 -30.61 -6.28 0.06
N CYS A 119 -29.61 -6.24 0.92
CA CYS A 119 -29.77 -6.05 2.36
C CYS A 119 -29.44 -4.62 2.84
N GLY A 120 -28.95 -3.76 1.95
CA GLY A 120 -28.48 -2.42 2.33
C GLY A 120 -27.22 -2.45 3.20
N CYS A 121 -26.37 -3.47 3.01
CA CYS A 121 -25.11 -3.66 3.74
C CYS A 121 -23.90 -3.18 2.93
N LEU A 122 -22.74 -3.12 3.57
CA LEU A 122 -21.48 -2.81 2.92
C LEU A 122 -20.72 -4.12 2.61
N SER A 123 -20.30 -4.30 1.37
CA SER A 123 -19.36 -5.37 0.98
C SER A 123 -17.96 -4.80 0.79
N LEU A 124 -16.96 -5.52 1.27
CA LEU A 124 -15.53 -5.16 1.17
C LEU A 124 -14.81 -6.16 0.25
N PRO A 125 -14.89 -5.97 -1.09
CA PRO A 125 -14.27 -6.89 -2.04
C PRO A 125 -12.75 -6.76 -2.06
N HIS A 126 -12.06 -7.88 -2.29
CA HIS A 126 -10.61 -7.93 -2.47
C HIS A 126 -10.22 -9.12 -3.37
N PRO A 127 -9.02 -9.13 -4.00
CA PRO A 127 -8.60 -10.20 -4.92
C PRO A 127 -7.87 -11.36 -4.22
N PHE A 128 -7.70 -11.34 -2.91
CA PHE A 128 -6.85 -12.24 -2.13
C PHE A 128 -7.58 -13.47 -1.60
N GLY A 129 -6.88 -14.31 -0.82
CA GLY A 129 -7.43 -15.43 -0.06
C GLY A 129 -7.23 -16.81 -0.70
N CYS A 130 -6.74 -16.86 -1.95
CA CYS A 130 -6.43 -18.11 -2.64
C CYS A 130 -5.04 -18.01 -3.28
N SER A 131 -4.27 -19.10 -3.23
CA SER A 131 -2.93 -19.21 -3.85
C SER A 131 -1.92 -18.17 -3.38
N GLN A 132 -2.11 -17.62 -2.20
CA GLN A 132 -1.13 -16.74 -1.56
C GLN A 132 -0.05 -17.57 -0.87
N LEU A 133 1.20 -17.11 -0.93
CA LEU A 133 2.34 -17.77 -0.34
C LEU A 133 2.81 -17.06 0.93
N GLY A 134 3.11 -17.84 1.97
CA GLY A 134 3.83 -17.39 3.16
C GLY A 134 3.28 -16.11 3.78
N GLY A 135 4.11 -15.09 3.89
CA GLY A 135 3.79 -13.84 4.56
C GLY A 135 2.63 -13.06 3.97
N ASP A 136 2.35 -13.20 2.68
CA ASP A 136 1.21 -12.49 2.04
C ASP A 136 -0.13 -13.01 2.55
N GLN A 137 -0.24 -14.33 2.79
CA GLN A 137 -1.44 -14.92 3.37
C GLN A 137 -1.65 -14.44 4.81
N GLU A 138 -0.58 -14.45 5.63
CA GLU A 138 -0.64 -13.97 7.02
C GLU A 138 -1.08 -12.51 7.10
N ILE A 139 -0.55 -11.65 6.21
CA ILE A 139 -0.95 -10.24 6.14
C ILE A 139 -2.43 -10.12 5.77
N THR A 140 -2.91 -10.90 4.80
CA THR A 140 -4.32 -10.93 4.39
C THR A 140 -5.21 -11.33 5.56
N GLN A 141 -4.89 -12.41 6.26
CA GLN A 141 -5.63 -12.87 7.45
C GLN A 141 -5.66 -11.80 8.54
N LYS A 142 -4.50 -11.22 8.86
CA LYS A 142 -4.41 -10.15 9.87
C LYS A 142 -5.26 -8.94 9.50
N THR A 143 -5.26 -8.55 8.24
CA THR A 143 -6.06 -7.42 7.72
C THR A 143 -7.55 -7.72 7.83
N LEU A 144 -7.99 -8.90 7.39
CA LEU A 144 -9.41 -9.29 7.45
C LEU A 144 -9.89 -9.42 8.89
N ARG A 145 -9.09 -10.00 9.81
CA ARG A 145 -9.41 -10.01 11.25
C ARG A 145 -9.54 -8.60 11.82
N GLY A 146 -8.68 -7.68 11.40
CA GLY A 146 -8.77 -6.27 11.78
C GLY A 146 -10.09 -5.62 11.31
N LEU A 147 -10.54 -5.95 10.11
CA LEU A 147 -11.84 -5.48 9.60
C LEU A 147 -13.02 -6.09 10.35
N VAL A 148 -12.98 -7.39 10.65
CA VAL A 148 -14.04 -8.07 11.44
C VAL A 148 -14.21 -7.42 12.82
N ASN A 149 -13.12 -7.00 13.45
CA ASN A 149 -13.12 -6.38 14.77
C ASN A 149 -13.17 -4.83 14.72
N HIS A 150 -13.42 -4.24 13.56
CA HIS A 150 -13.41 -2.79 13.43
C HIS A 150 -14.60 -2.15 14.15
N PRO A 151 -14.43 -1.10 14.98
CA PRO A 151 -15.51 -0.54 15.79
C PRO A 151 -16.67 0.07 15.00
N ASN A 152 -16.49 0.41 13.73
CA ASN A 152 -17.58 0.87 12.87
C ASN A 152 -18.51 -0.25 12.38
N ALA A 153 -18.07 -1.52 12.47
CA ALA A 153 -18.93 -2.65 12.17
C ALA A 153 -19.87 -2.94 13.32
N GLY A 154 -21.16 -2.75 13.12
CA GLY A 154 -22.23 -3.14 14.04
C GLY A 154 -22.54 -4.64 14.00
N GLY A 155 -22.19 -5.27 12.87
CA GLY A 155 -22.25 -6.71 12.65
C GLY A 155 -21.47 -7.08 11.41
N VAL A 156 -20.94 -8.30 11.38
CA VAL A 156 -20.13 -8.80 10.26
C VAL A 156 -20.67 -10.17 9.80
N LEU A 157 -20.86 -10.30 8.49
CA LEU A 157 -21.06 -11.58 7.81
C LEU A 157 -19.74 -11.97 7.14
N VAL A 158 -19.11 -13.04 7.59
CA VAL A 158 -17.93 -13.60 6.91
C VAL A 158 -18.42 -14.59 5.84
N LEU A 159 -17.99 -14.39 4.59
CA LEU A 159 -18.41 -15.19 3.44
C LEU A 159 -17.22 -15.91 2.84
N GLY A 160 -17.26 -17.25 2.85
CA GLY A 160 -16.26 -18.13 2.25
C GLY A 160 -16.81 -18.90 1.06
N LEU A 161 -15.92 -19.49 0.27
CA LEU A 161 -16.24 -20.39 -0.84
C LEU A 161 -16.14 -21.87 -0.42
N GLY A 162 -15.15 -22.21 0.41
CA GLY A 162 -14.89 -23.53 0.96
C GLY A 162 -13.68 -24.28 0.38
N CYS A 163 -12.98 -23.73 -0.62
CA CYS A 163 -11.75 -24.31 -1.17
C CYS A 163 -10.56 -23.35 -1.13
N GLU A 164 -10.75 -22.17 -0.56
CA GLU A 164 -9.70 -21.18 -0.37
C GLU A 164 -8.69 -21.56 0.71
N ASN A 165 -7.46 -21.04 0.60
CA ASN A 165 -6.46 -21.19 1.65
C ASN A 165 -6.83 -20.41 2.92
N ASN A 166 -7.49 -19.26 2.76
CA ASN A 166 -7.95 -18.42 3.86
C ASN A 166 -9.39 -18.83 4.25
N ASN A 167 -9.55 -20.01 4.83
CA ASN A 167 -10.86 -20.53 5.20
C ASN A 167 -11.38 -19.91 6.52
N ILE A 168 -12.70 -20.08 6.78
CA ILE A 168 -13.38 -19.47 7.94
C ILE A 168 -12.88 -20.07 9.28
N ALA A 169 -12.32 -21.28 9.28
CA ALA A 169 -11.86 -21.95 10.50
C ALA A 169 -10.51 -21.44 11.02
N GLU A 170 -9.77 -20.73 10.17
CA GLU A 170 -8.50 -20.07 10.51
C GLU A 170 -8.71 -18.62 10.98
#